data_9d42c5603bd986d1013ebf0e40febe04
#
_entry.id   9d42c5603bd986d1013ebf0e40febe04
#
_cell.length_a   1.000
_cell.length_b   1.000
_cell.length_c   1.000
_cell.angle_alpha   90.00
_cell.angle_beta   90.00
_cell.angle_gamma   90.00
#
_symmetry.space_group_name_H-M   'P 1'
#
loop_
_entity.id
_entity.type
_entity.pdbx_description
1 polymer ?
#
loop_
_entity_poly.entity_id
_entity_poly.type
_entity_poly.pdbx_seq_one_letter_code
_entity_poly.pdbx_strand_id
1 'polypeptide(L)'
;MKRVFVLSSICVLTGCANVPFGSLPPADLKIRPDTSKTPLAKMVRLAQSHHQNSLIEIEKLSNIATTDDEETVESIDGEFQQSTEAKEPEETQNTVKNTEQTPTKLNLALDTMRPPVGDPTASGVYDLNDGVEAFAVRNALIKNAQKTLDLQYYSLKSGLSTRLLIRELVLAADRGVQIRILLDDMETLGNDQEMSRLAAHPNIELRVFNPIKRWRGTRLSRTLMFLGHLKTMHRRMHNKIWIADGVLGIAGGRNLGDRYFNASEHDNFSDLDVLLAGQVLTPLNRAFEDYWQSDNAISMDVFQKGPADLSRKALRSLILKTNKLTSSERVLHHPYLTALKKAENHILPDVLPNMLWGDVQLTVDSTEKINHSPVSAQPDLPTEQHTDPQTPVFNDMVRAIADAHSELILVNPYFAPGDEFIDLMLDLVKRGRRVTLITNSLESNDVPLVNGPYDAYRLRLLKGGVQIYELRAIPDADKIPQWRHSIFTWKGSRASLHTKAAIIDGRISFVGSMNLDPRAIIWNTELGLTIRQAEFSESLRQQLLTATDPRYSYHVQIDANDKLTWLSTGSARERSEALPAKTVPIATQLKTKEPGSLWRRLQKWVGKLMPERYL
;
A
#
# COMPACT_ATOMS: atom_id res chain seq x y z
N MET A 1 3.78 10.22 44.43
CA MET A 1 2.43 10.07 44.95
C MET A 1 1.54 9.71 43.76
N LYS A 2 1.37 8.44 43.52
CA LYS A 2 0.28 7.52 43.88
C LYS A 2 -1.11 8.11 43.58
N ARG A 3 -1.77 7.56 42.57
CA ARG A 3 -3.14 7.07 42.73
C ARG A 3 -3.47 6.02 41.67
N VAL A 4 -3.65 4.86 42.18
CA VAL A 4 -4.38 3.70 41.67
C VAL A 4 -5.85 4.11 41.56
N PHE A 5 -6.52 3.78 40.46
CA PHE A 5 -7.97 3.72 40.43
C PHE A 5 -8.42 2.34 40.01
N VAL A 6 -9.05 1.74 40.97
CA VAL A 6 -9.73 0.46 41.00
C VAL A 6 -10.99 0.53 40.13
N LEU A 7 -11.20 -0.56 39.39
CA LEU A 7 -12.51 -0.90 38.82
C LEU A 7 -13.57 -1.03 39.92
N SER A 8 -14.69 -0.40 39.76
CA SER A 8 -15.98 -0.99 40.19
C SER A 8 -17.16 -0.24 39.56
N SER A 9 -18.14 -1.06 39.27
CA SER A 9 -19.56 -0.78 39.06
C SER A 9 -20.05 -0.81 37.62
N ILE A 10 -20.37 -1.97 37.21
CA ILE A 10 -21.44 -2.35 36.30
C ILE A 10 -22.76 -1.87 36.91
N CYS A 11 -23.52 -1.12 36.17
CA CYS A 11 -24.97 -1.10 36.33
C CYS A 11 -25.68 -1.06 34.97
N VAL A 12 -26.42 -2.08 34.79
CA VAL A 12 -27.45 -2.41 33.81
C VAL A 12 -28.43 -1.24 33.64
N LEU A 13 -28.68 -0.86 32.41
CA LEU A 13 -29.98 -0.33 31.97
C LEU A 13 -30.31 -0.89 30.59
N THR A 14 -31.03 -1.98 30.62
CA THR A 14 -31.83 -2.50 29.53
C THR A 14 -33.01 -1.56 29.29
N GLY A 15 -33.21 -1.25 28.02
CA GLY A 15 -34.49 -0.72 27.56
C GLY A 15 -34.38 0.63 26.86
N CYS A 16 -34.18 0.62 25.57
CA CYS A 16 -34.80 1.63 24.69
C CYS A 16 -34.98 1.03 23.29
N ALA A 17 -36.20 1.13 22.86
CA ALA A 17 -36.86 0.60 21.70
C ALA A 17 -36.05 0.66 20.38
N ASN A 18 -36.15 -0.44 19.62
CA ASN A 18 -35.92 -0.48 18.17
C ASN A 18 -36.85 0.53 17.48
N VAL A 19 -36.31 1.62 17.00
CA VAL A 19 -36.95 2.42 15.97
C VAL A 19 -36.43 1.88 14.65
N PRO A 20 -37.28 1.34 13.76
CA PRO A 20 -36.85 0.92 12.43
C PRO A 20 -36.46 2.19 11.65
N PHE A 21 -35.21 2.32 11.29
CA PHE A 21 -34.79 3.28 10.28
C PHE A 21 -35.32 2.78 8.94
N GLY A 22 -36.21 3.57 8.32
CA GLY A 22 -36.59 3.36 6.93
C GLY A 22 -35.34 3.30 6.06
N SER A 23 -35.33 2.37 5.12
CA SER A 23 -34.34 2.28 4.07
C SER A 23 -34.17 3.67 3.42
N LEU A 24 -32.96 4.22 3.49
CA LEU A 24 -32.62 5.40 2.70
C LEU A 24 -32.71 4.99 1.23
N PRO A 25 -33.28 5.84 0.35
CA PRO A 25 -33.33 5.54 -1.07
C PRO A 25 -31.91 5.32 -1.60
N PRO A 26 -31.72 4.39 -2.56
CA PRO A 26 -30.44 4.20 -3.22
C PRO A 26 -29.99 5.55 -3.79
N ALA A 27 -28.73 5.88 -3.60
CA ALA A 27 -28.15 7.09 -4.18
C ALA A 27 -28.32 7.02 -5.71
N ASP A 28 -28.83 8.10 -6.31
CA ASP A 28 -28.98 8.20 -7.75
C ASP A 28 -27.67 7.81 -8.44
N LEU A 29 -27.73 6.81 -9.31
CA LEU A 29 -26.62 6.35 -10.13
C LEU A 29 -26.20 7.51 -11.06
N LYS A 30 -25.18 8.27 -10.66
CA LYS A 30 -24.55 9.21 -11.58
C LYS A 30 -23.82 8.40 -12.64
N ILE A 31 -24.19 8.55 -13.92
CA ILE A 31 -23.53 7.92 -15.05
C ILE A 31 -22.07 8.34 -15.05
N ARG A 32 -21.16 7.36 -15.01
CA ARG A 32 -19.71 7.63 -15.07
C ARG A 32 -19.34 8.25 -16.42
N PRO A 33 -18.52 9.30 -16.45
CA PRO A 33 -18.01 9.85 -17.70
C PRO A 33 -17.10 8.83 -18.42
N ASP A 34 -17.15 8.81 -19.75
CA ASP A 34 -16.21 8.01 -20.56
C ASP A 34 -14.77 8.49 -20.36
N THR A 35 -13.91 7.61 -19.84
CA THR A 35 -12.52 7.90 -19.54
C THR A 35 -11.53 7.37 -20.57
N SER A 36 -12.01 6.64 -21.61
CA SER A 36 -11.17 5.96 -22.61
C SER A 36 -10.24 6.89 -23.42
N LYS A 37 -10.56 8.18 -23.50
CA LYS A 37 -9.83 9.19 -24.26
C LYS A 37 -9.02 10.16 -23.40
N THR A 38 -8.85 9.88 -22.10
CA THR A 38 -8.07 10.77 -21.22
C THR A 38 -6.56 10.70 -21.48
N PRO A 39 -5.76 11.70 -21.08
CA PRO A 39 -4.30 11.63 -21.15
C PRO A 39 -3.73 10.42 -20.44
N LEU A 40 -4.27 10.04 -19.29
CA LEU A 40 -3.87 8.83 -18.58
C LEU A 40 -4.11 7.58 -19.41
N ALA A 41 -5.27 7.46 -20.08
CA ALA A 41 -5.55 6.34 -20.98
C ALA A 41 -4.58 6.28 -22.17
N LYS A 42 -4.15 7.43 -22.71
CA LYS A 42 -3.12 7.48 -23.75
C LYS A 42 -1.77 7.03 -23.23
N MET A 43 -1.36 7.50 -22.04
CA MET A 43 -0.11 7.08 -21.38
C MET A 43 -0.03 5.57 -21.16
N VAL A 44 -1.11 4.96 -20.68
CA VAL A 44 -1.17 3.51 -20.48
C VAL A 44 -1.02 2.76 -21.80
N ARG A 45 -1.72 3.17 -22.86
CA ARG A 45 -1.56 2.56 -24.19
C ARG A 45 -0.14 2.66 -24.73
N LEU A 46 0.54 3.79 -24.47
CA LEU A 46 1.94 3.95 -24.86
C LEU A 46 2.88 3.03 -24.08
N ALA A 47 2.70 2.91 -22.78
CA ALA A 47 3.46 1.98 -21.95
C ALA A 47 3.29 0.52 -22.42
N GLN A 48 2.04 0.11 -22.75
CA GLN A 48 1.75 -1.20 -23.35
C GLN A 48 2.50 -1.41 -24.68
N SER A 49 2.56 -0.39 -25.53
CA SER A 49 3.22 -0.49 -26.83
C SER A 49 4.75 -0.61 -26.72
N HIS A 50 5.36 0.03 -25.73
CA HIS A 50 6.79 -0.10 -25.47
C HIS A 50 7.18 -1.51 -25.04
N HIS A 51 6.41 -2.11 -24.14
CA HIS A 51 6.65 -3.48 -23.69
C HIS A 51 6.64 -4.47 -24.86
N GLN A 52 5.68 -4.33 -25.78
CA GLN A 52 5.60 -5.23 -26.95
C GLN A 52 6.73 -5.06 -27.93
N ASN A 53 7.19 -3.82 -28.16
CA ASN A 53 8.35 -3.61 -29.01
C ASN A 53 9.58 -4.33 -28.44
N SER A 54 9.75 -4.29 -27.11
CA SER A 54 10.83 -5.01 -26.42
C SER A 54 10.71 -6.53 -26.58
N LEU A 55 9.50 -7.08 -26.49
CA LEU A 55 9.26 -8.54 -26.69
C LEU A 55 9.55 -8.97 -28.13
N ILE A 56 9.12 -8.17 -29.12
CA ILE A 56 9.39 -8.45 -30.54
C ILE A 56 10.89 -8.37 -30.84
N GLU A 57 11.62 -7.44 -30.19
CA GLU A 57 13.05 -7.31 -30.33
C GLU A 57 13.80 -8.50 -29.71
N ILE A 58 13.37 -8.96 -28.53
CA ILE A 58 13.88 -10.15 -27.85
C ILE A 58 13.59 -11.42 -28.69
N GLU A 59 12.40 -11.55 -29.26
CA GLU A 59 12.03 -12.67 -30.13
C GLU A 59 12.84 -12.67 -31.43
N LYS A 60 13.11 -11.51 -32.02
CA LYS A 60 14.00 -11.37 -33.18
C LYS A 60 15.44 -11.77 -32.83
N LEU A 61 15.96 -11.31 -31.67
CA LEU A 61 17.29 -11.69 -31.20
C LEU A 61 17.40 -13.18 -30.86
N SER A 62 16.36 -13.78 -30.29
CA SER A 62 16.25 -15.21 -30.03
C SER A 62 16.25 -16.02 -31.34
N ASN A 63 15.51 -15.57 -32.36
CA ASN A 63 15.45 -16.19 -33.66
C ASN A 63 16.77 -16.06 -34.46
N ILE A 64 17.51 -14.95 -34.25
CA ILE A 64 18.86 -14.78 -34.84
C ILE A 64 19.87 -15.73 -34.17
N ALA A 65 19.76 -15.91 -32.82
CA ALA A 65 20.64 -16.83 -32.08
C ALA A 65 20.40 -18.32 -32.39
N THR A 66 19.28 -18.66 -33.01
CA THR A 66 18.97 -20.07 -33.44
C THR A 66 19.29 -20.37 -34.90
N THR A 67 19.79 -19.38 -35.66
CA THR A 67 20.11 -19.50 -37.09
C THR A 67 21.61 -19.40 -37.41
N ASP A 68 22.48 -19.35 -36.41
CA ASP A 68 23.94 -19.40 -36.62
C ASP A 68 24.44 -20.86 -36.65
N ASP A 69 24.21 -21.52 -37.82
CA ASP A 69 25.12 -22.52 -38.36
C ASP A 69 25.32 -22.15 -39.85
N GLU A 70 26.60 -21.82 -40.16
CA GLU A 70 27.22 -21.71 -41.50
C GLU A 70 26.78 -20.56 -42.43
N GLU A 71 27.66 -19.63 -42.63
CA GLU A 71 28.35 -19.21 -43.88
C GLU A 71 28.63 -17.69 -43.96
N THR A 72 29.91 -17.43 -44.15
CA THR A 72 30.61 -16.41 -44.95
C THR A 72 30.35 -14.91 -44.72
N VAL A 73 31.44 -14.29 -44.31
CA VAL A 73 31.79 -12.88 -44.38
C VAL A 73 31.84 -12.35 -45.81
N GLU A 74 31.09 -11.36 -46.17
CA GLU A 74 31.44 -10.40 -47.22
C GLU A 74 31.08 -8.96 -46.78
N SER A 75 32.08 -8.14 -46.87
CA SER A 75 32.10 -6.69 -46.61
C SER A 75 31.37 -5.90 -47.69
N ILE A 76 30.57 -4.91 -47.30
CA ILE A 76 30.28 -3.76 -48.20
C ILE A 76 30.28 -2.47 -47.38
N ASP A 77 31.29 -1.65 -47.68
CA ASP A 77 31.33 -0.19 -47.46
C ASP A 77 30.40 0.52 -48.45
N GLY A 78 29.79 1.61 -48.04
CA GLY A 78 29.09 2.47 -49.02
C GLY A 78 28.23 3.59 -48.41
N GLU A 79 28.84 4.70 -48.22
CA GLU A 79 28.45 6.07 -48.57
C GLU A 79 27.19 6.73 -48.00
N PHE A 80 27.49 7.76 -47.25
CA PHE A 80 26.67 8.94 -46.98
C PHE A 80 26.43 9.78 -48.23
N GLN A 81 25.20 10.19 -48.54
CA GLN A 81 24.92 11.39 -49.30
C GLN A 81 23.73 12.18 -48.77
N GLN A 82 23.99 13.48 -48.58
CA GLN A 82 23.07 14.58 -48.33
C GLN A 82 22.28 14.98 -49.59
N SER A 83 21.05 15.49 -49.44
CA SER A 83 20.46 16.53 -50.29
C SER A 83 19.27 17.18 -49.54
N THR A 84 19.38 18.35 -49.11
CA THR A 84 19.04 19.74 -49.49
C THR A 84 17.69 20.01 -50.16
N GLU A 85 16.92 20.89 -49.49
CA GLU A 85 16.04 21.99 -49.96
C GLU A 85 14.81 21.70 -50.84
N ALA A 86 13.62 22.17 -50.47
CA ALA A 86 13.08 23.47 -50.86
C ALA A 86 11.55 23.62 -50.64
N LYS A 87 11.19 24.80 -50.15
CA LYS A 87 10.05 25.69 -50.51
C LYS A 87 8.66 25.49 -49.92
N GLU A 88 8.28 26.52 -49.12
CA GLU A 88 6.91 27.00 -48.87
C GLU A 88 6.21 27.48 -50.16
N PRO A 89 4.86 27.59 -50.16
CA PRO A 89 4.26 28.91 -50.18
C PRO A 89 3.01 29.12 -49.27
N GLU A 90 2.98 30.33 -48.70
CA GLU A 90 1.93 31.33 -48.44
C GLU A 90 0.44 30.99 -48.28
N GLU A 91 -0.03 31.42 -47.08
CA GLU A 91 -1.20 32.24 -46.69
C GLU A 91 -2.59 31.94 -47.23
N THR A 92 -3.53 31.76 -46.28
CA THR A 92 -4.65 32.72 -46.09
C THR A 92 -5.24 32.61 -44.67
N GLN A 93 -5.43 33.76 -44.06
CA GLN A 93 -5.94 34.07 -42.75
C GLN A 93 -7.39 33.62 -42.56
N ASN A 94 -7.71 33.05 -41.37
CA ASN A 94 -8.91 33.44 -40.66
C ASN A 94 -8.76 33.21 -39.14
N THR A 95 -8.88 34.30 -38.46
CA THR A 95 -8.75 34.54 -37.02
C THR A 95 -9.90 33.91 -36.24
N VAL A 96 -9.59 32.93 -35.37
CA VAL A 96 -10.36 32.67 -34.13
C VAL A 96 -9.35 32.56 -33.00
N LYS A 97 -9.39 33.51 -32.07
CA LYS A 97 -8.57 33.52 -30.86
C LYS A 97 -8.97 32.36 -29.96
N ASN A 98 -8.24 31.27 -30.04
CA ASN A 98 -8.15 30.29 -28.99
C ASN A 98 -6.83 30.52 -28.25
N THR A 99 -6.90 30.78 -26.97
CA THR A 99 -5.77 30.78 -26.04
C THR A 99 -5.14 29.40 -26.06
N GLU A 100 -4.13 29.20 -26.87
CA GLU A 100 -3.28 28.02 -26.91
C GLU A 100 -2.50 27.95 -25.60
N GLN A 101 -2.88 26.99 -24.77
CA GLN A 101 -2.03 26.52 -23.66
C GLN A 101 -0.82 25.81 -24.30
N THR A 102 0.36 26.33 -24.06
CA THR A 102 1.64 25.73 -24.46
C THR A 102 1.65 24.24 -24.08
N PRO A 103 1.85 23.30 -25.03
CA PRO A 103 1.86 21.89 -24.74
C PRO A 103 2.98 21.58 -23.75
N THR A 104 2.67 20.91 -22.67
CA THR A 104 3.65 20.43 -21.69
C THR A 104 4.58 19.42 -22.38
N LYS A 105 5.85 19.32 -21.94
CA LYS A 105 6.84 18.35 -22.45
C LYS A 105 6.28 16.91 -22.53
N LEU A 106 5.25 16.62 -21.73
CA LEU A 106 4.52 15.36 -21.73
C LEU A 106 3.70 15.14 -23.01
N ASN A 107 3.09 16.18 -23.56
CA ASN A 107 2.33 16.10 -24.81
C ASN A 107 3.25 15.91 -26.03
N LEU A 108 4.46 16.47 -26.01
CA LEU A 108 5.44 16.30 -27.10
C LEU A 108 6.01 14.88 -27.18
N ALA A 109 6.25 14.23 -26.02
CA ALA A 109 6.69 12.83 -25.95
C ALA A 109 5.61 11.85 -26.43
N LEU A 110 4.33 12.23 -26.31
CA LEU A 110 3.18 11.41 -26.71
C LEU A 110 2.94 11.41 -28.24
N ASP A 111 3.32 12.47 -28.97
CA ASP A 111 3.07 12.59 -30.41
C ASP A 111 4.10 11.82 -31.28
N THR A 112 5.23 11.43 -30.73
CA THR A 112 6.30 10.74 -31.47
C THR A 112 6.22 9.21 -31.48
N MET A 113 5.27 8.60 -30.77
CA MET A 113 5.19 7.15 -30.61
C MET A 113 3.96 6.55 -31.28
N ARG A 114 4.14 5.74 -32.34
CA ARG A 114 3.08 4.92 -32.95
C ARG A 114 2.90 3.62 -32.15
N PRO A 115 1.66 3.20 -31.82
CA PRO A 115 1.43 1.99 -31.05
C PRO A 115 1.55 0.74 -31.91
N PRO A 116 2.31 -0.28 -31.49
CA PRO A 116 2.10 -1.65 -31.97
C PRO A 116 0.95 -2.33 -31.22
N VAL A 117 0.43 -3.41 -31.80
CA VAL A 117 -0.73 -4.15 -31.30
C VAL A 117 -0.38 -4.89 -30.02
N GLY A 118 -0.97 -4.50 -28.86
CA GLY A 118 -0.74 -5.05 -27.53
C GLY A 118 -1.48 -6.33 -27.24
N ASP A 119 -0.94 -7.21 -26.40
CA ASP A 119 -1.73 -8.24 -25.77
C ASP A 119 -2.80 -7.56 -24.90
N PRO A 120 -4.08 -7.59 -25.30
CA PRO A 120 -5.16 -6.89 -24.58
C PRO A 120 -5.44 -7.53 -23.22
N THR A 121 -4.84 -8.68 -22.92
CA THR A 121 -5.02 -9.43 -21.67
C THR A 121 -3.94 -9.13 -20.63
N ALA A 122 -2.86 -8.46 -21.03
CA ALA A 122 -1.78 -8.13 -20.10
C ALA A 122 -2.12 -6.98 -19.16
N SER A 123 -1.56 -7.05 -17.97
CA SER A 123 -1.61 -6.02 -16.94
C SER A 123 -0.21 -5.48 -16.65
N GLY A 124 -0.07 -4.16 -16.57
CA GLY A 124 1.16 -3.50 -16.19
C GLY A 124 1.26 -3.32 -14.69
N VAL A 125 2.44 -3.59 -14.13
CA VAL A 125 2.75 -3.45 -12.70
C VAL A 125 4.04 -2.68 -12.49
N TYR A 126 4.07 -1.85 -11.47
CA TYR A 126 5.27 -1.16 -10.99
C TYR A 126 5.22 -1.07 -9.46
N ASP A 127 6.29 -1.45 -8.77
CA ASP A 127 6.34 -1.45 -7.32
C ASP A 127 6.57 -0.04 -6.75
N LEU A 128 5.69 0.38 -5.85
CA LEU A 128 5.77 1.64 -5.12
C LEU A 128 6.21 1.35 -3.68
N ASN A 129 7.44 1.01 -3.48
CA ASN A 129 7.99 0.70 -2.16
C ASN A 129 8.56 1.94 -1.45
N ASP A 130 9.07 2.94 -2.17
CA ASP A 130 9.50 4.22 -1.58
C ASP A 130 8.31 5.12 -1.24
N GLY A 131 8.28 5.65 0.00
CA GLY A 131 7.15 6.48 0.46
C GLY A 131 7.04 7.83 -0.27
N VAL A 132 8.16 8.45 -0.64
CA VAL A 132 8.16 9.72 -1.38
C VAL A 132 7.69 9.49 -2.81
N GLU A 133 8.16 8.43 -3.46
CA GLU A 133 7.73 8.02 -4.78
C GLU A 133 6.24 7.66 -4.80
N ALA A 134 5.78 6.86 -3.84
CA ALA A 134 4.37 6.49 -3.69
C ALA A 134 3.45 7.71 -3.51
N PHE A 135 3.93 8.76 -2.83
CA PHE A 135 3.25 10.05 -2.74
C PHE A 135 3.27 10.80 -4.08
N ALA A 136 4.45 10.89 -4.71
CA ALA A 136 4.64 11.63 -5.97
C ALA A 136 3.78 11.06 -7.10
N VAL A 137 3.67 9.73 -7.21
CA VAL A 137 2.79 9.05 -8.17
C VAL A 137 1.33 9.43 -7.92
N ARG A 138 0.83 9.36 -6.67
CA ARG A 138 -0.55 9.77 -6.35
C ARG A 138 -0.80 11.22 -6.70
N ASN A 139 0.14 12.10 -6.38
CA ASN A 139 0.04 13.51 -6.70
C ASN A 139 0.02 13.76 -8.22
N ALA A 140 0.83 13.04 -8.97
CA ALA A 140 0.84 13.08 -10.42
C ALA A 140 -0.49 12.55 -11.02
N LEU A 141 -1.04 11.47 -10.46
CA LEU A 141 -2.37 10.96 -10.87
C LEU A 141 -3.47 12.01 -10.64
N ILE A 142 -3.47 12.72 -9.50
CA ILE A 142 -4.44 13.79 -9.24
C ILE A 142 -4.28 14.93 -10.27
N LYS A 143 -3.06 15.36 -10.54
CA LYS A 143 -2.78 16.47 -11.46
C LYS A 143 -3.16 16.15 -12.90
N ASN A 144 -3.05 14.89 -13.32
CA ASN A 144 -3.31 14.44 -14.68
C ASN A 144 -4.72 13.86 -14.88
N ALA A 145 -5.47 13.59 -13.82
CA ALA A 145 -6.86 13.16 -13.92
C ALA A 145 -7.73 14.23 -14.57
N GLN A 146 -8.58 13.82 -15.52
CA GLN A 146 -9.50 14.70 -16.27
C GLN A 146 -10.97 14.41 -16.00
N LYS A 147 -11.31 13.19 -15.60
CA LYS A 147 -12.69 12.74 -15.46
C LYS A 147 -13.03 12.30 -14.05
N THR A 148 -12.29 11.31 -13.51
CA THR A 148 -12.64 10.67 -12.25
C THR A 148 -11.42 10.38 -11.38
N LEU A 149 -11.61 10.45 -10.06
CA LEU A 149 -10.70 9.91 -9.05
C LEU A 149 -11.53 9.13 -8.04
N ASP A 150 -11.21 7.86 -7.85
CA ASP A 150 -11.87 6.98 -6.90
C ASP A 150 -10.86 6.52 -5.85
N LEU A 151 -11.12 6.80 -4.59
CA LEU A 151 -10.26 6.53 -3.46
C LEU A 151 -10.98 5.70 -2.41
N GLN A 152 -10.42 4.55 -2.05
CA GLN A 152 -10.93 3.68 -0.97
C GLN A 152 -9.80 3.39 0.01
N TYR A 153 -9.98 3.78 1.27
CA TYR A 153 -8.93 3.66 2.28
C TYR A 153 -9.48 3.31 3.67
N TYR A 154 -8.69 2.53 4.40
CA TYR A 154 -8.95 2.27 5.82
C TYR A 154 -8.68 3.53 6.66
N SER A 155 -7.60 4.27 6.38
CA SER A 155 -7.14 5.37 7.22
C SER A 155 -6.68 6.58 6.40
N LEU A 156 -7.15 7.76 6.83
CA LEU A 156 -6.73 9.08 6.35
C LEU A 156 -6.29 9.92 7.57
N LYS A 157 -4.99 9.86 7.93
CA LYS A 157 -4.47 10.56 9.11
C LYS A 157 -4.02 11.97 8.76
N SER A 158 -4.37 12.91 9.62
CA SER A 158 -3.95 14.31 9.46
C SER A 158 -2.41 14.42 9.54
N GLY A 159 -1.82 15.19 8.61
CA GLY A 159 -0.40 15.42 8.51
C GLY A 159 -0.04 16.32 7.35
N LEU A 160 1.24 16.52 7.08
CA LEU A 160 1.72 17.31 5.95
C LEU A 160 1.32 16.67 4.61
N SER A 161 1.63 15.39 4.44
CA SER A 161 1.31 14.65 3.21
C SER A 161 -0.19 14.65 2.90
N THR A 162 -1.03 14.40 3.90
CA THR A 162 -2.49 14.40 3.72
C THR A 162 -3.02 15.79 3.35
N ARG A 163 -2.49 16.86 3.94
CA ARG A 163 -2.90 18.24 3.56
C ARG A 163 -2.52 18.57 2.13
N LEU A 164 -1.36 18.10 1.67
CA LEU A 164 -0.93 18.27 0.28
C LEU A 164 -1.86 17.51 -0.66
N LEU A 165 -2.18 16.24 -0.38
CA LEU A 165 -3.11 15.44 -1.20
C LEU A 165 -4.51 16.08 -1.24
N ILE A 166 -5.06 16.50 -0.09
CA ILE A 166 -6.37 17.15 -0.03
C ILE A 166 -6.37 18.44 -0.87
N ARG A 167 -5.31 19.23 -0.80
CA ARG A 167 -5.17 20.44 -1.64
C ARG A 167 -5.27 20.10 -3.12
N GLU A 168 -4.50 19.11 -3.58
CA GLU A 168 -4.49 18.72 -5.00
C GLU A 168 -5.83 18.10 -5.43
N LEU A 169 -6.47 17.30 -4.56
CA LEU A 169 -7.82 16.77 -4.82
C LEU A 169 -8.84 17.90 -5.01
N VAL A 170 -8.83 18.92 -4.15
CA VAL A 170 -9.74 20.06 -4.33
C VAL A 170 -9.43 20.84 -5.60
N LEU A 171 -8.15 21.04 -5.94
CA LEU A 171 -7.78 21.68 -7.21
C LEU A 171 -8.21 20.84 -8.42
N ALA A 172 -8.18 19.52 -8.34
CA ALA A 172 -8.71 18.63 -9.38
C ALA A 172 -10.25 18.74 -9.48
N ALA A 173 -10.94 18.78 -8.34
CA ALA A 173 -12.38 18.98 -8.27
C ALA A 173 -12.78 20.35 -8.85
N ASP A 174 -12.02 21.42 -8.57
CA ASP A 174 -12.21 22.76 -9.18
C ASP A 174 -12.05 22.73 -10.72
N ARG A 175 -11.21 21.81 -11.26
CA ARG A 175 -11.09 21.57 -12.73
C ARG A 175 -12.26 20.76 -13.31
N GLY A 176 -13.18 20.27 -12.49
CA GLY A 176 -14.35 19.47 -12.90
C GLY A 176 -14.17 17.96 -12.76
N VAL A 177 -13.06 17.47 -12.20
CA VAL A 177 -12.85 16.06 -11.92
C VAL A 177 -13.85 15.58 -10.86
N GLN A 178 -14.56 14.48 -11.13
CA GLN A 178 -15.49 13.86 -10.19
C GLN A 178 -14.70 12.96 -9.23
N ILE A 179 -14.74 13.27 -7.96
CA ILE A 179 -13.96 12.58 -6.92
C ILE A 179 -14.88 11.83 -5.99
N ARG A 180 -14.63 10.52 -5.81
CA ARG A 180 -15.34 9.69 -4.84
C ARG A 180 -14.34 9.17 -3.81
N ILE A 181 -14.65 9.34 -2.54
CA ILE A 181 -13.80 8.93 -1.43
C ILE A 181 -14.60 8.01 -0.50
N LEU A 182 -14.17 6.77 -0.35
CA LEU A 182 -14.72 5.80 0.59
C LEU A 182 -13.73 5.55 1.71
N LEU A 183 -14.09 5.86 2.94
CA LEU A 183 -13.25 5.70 4.12
C LEU A 183 -13.88 4.75 5.13
N ASP A 184 -13.08 3.92 5.78
CA ASP A 184 -13.54 3.16 6.94
C ASP A 184 -13.81 4.08 8.12
N ASP A 185 -14.81 3.74 8.94
CA ASP A 185 -15.25 4.61 10.05
C ASP A 185 -14.29 4.65 11.22
N MET A 186 -13.45 3.63 11.41
CA MET A 186 -12.55 3.55 12.57
C MET A 186 -11.64 4.77 12.68
N GLU A 187 -11.17 5.28 11.56
CA GLU A 187 -10.25 6.41 11.50
C GLU A 187 -10.95 7.75 11.24
N THR A 188 -12.23 7.74 10.82
CA THR A 188 -13.03 8.96 10.63
C THR A 188 -13.71 9.40 11.91
N LEU A 189 -13.89 8.52 12.88
CA LEU A 189 -14.50 8.83 14.17
C LEU A 189 -13.86 10.04 14.86
N GLY A 190 -14.65 11.10 15.02
CA GLY A 190 -14.23 12.38 15.63
C GLY A 190 -13.58 13.37 14.68
N ASN A 191 -13.50 13.04 13.38
CA ASN A 191 -13.07 13.93 12.30
C ASN A 191 -14.22 14.29 11.36
N ASP A 192 -15.47 13.99 11.74
CA ASP A 192 -16.68 14.22 10.93
C ASP A 192 -16.74 15.64 10.36
N GLN A 193 -16.31 16.64 11.14
CA GLN A 193 -16.31 18.03 10.68
C GLN A 193 -15.31 18.29 9.54
N GLU A 194 -14.11 17.69 9.60
CA GLU A 194 -13.10 17.84 8.54
C GLU A 194 -13.53 17.08 7.27
N MET A 195 -14.11 15.90 7.42
CA MET A 195 -14.65 15.11 6.32
C MET A 195 -15.84 15.82 5.67
N SER A 196 -16.77 16.41 6.46
CA SER A 196 -17.87 17.22 5.94
C SER A 196 -17.40 18.46 5.17
N ARG A 197 -16.27 19.07 5.56
CA ARG A 197 -15.68 20.19 4.81
C ARG A 197 -15.23 19.76 3.42
N LEU A 198 -14.64 18.58 3.31
CA LEU A 198 -14.21 18.04 2.02
C LEU A 198 -15.41 17.66 1.16
N ALA A 199 -16.40 16.98 1.72
CA ALA A 199 -17.65 16.62 1.05
C ALA A 199 -18.52 17.82 0.64
N ALA A 200 -18.28 19.02 1.19
CA ALA A 200 -18.99 20.24 0.80
C ALA A 200 -18.62 20.76 -0.61
N HIS A 201 -17.59 20.21 -1.24
CA HIS A 201 -17.26 20.52 -2.63
C HIS A 201 -18.20 19.79 -3.59
N PRO A 202 -18.83 20.46 -4.60
CA PRO A 202 -19.85 19.84 -5.45
C PRO A 202 -19.36 18.64 -6.28
N ASN A 203 -18.06 18.57 -6.57
CA ASN A 203 -17.43 17.49 -7.33
C ASN A 203 -16.72 16.47 -6.44
N ILE A 204 -16.93 16.50 -5.12
CA ILE A 204 -16.37 15.51 -4.18
C ILE A 204 -17.51 14.83 -3.42
N GLU A 205 -17.66 13.53 -3.61
CA GLU A 205 -18.57 12.71 -2.82
C GLU A 205 -17.78 11.85 -1.83
N LEU A 206 -18.13 11.90 -0.55
CA LEU A 206 -17.48 11.14 0.51
C LEU A 206 -18.48 10.21 1.19
N ARG A 207 -18.14 8.93 1.26
CA ARG A 207 -18.90 7.92 2.01
C ARG A 207 -18.04 7.30 3.10
N VAL A 208 -18.70 6.86 4.15
CA VAL A 208 -18.08 6.16 5.29
C VAL A 208 -18.57 4.72 5.30
N PHE A 209 -17.65 3.76 5.31
CA PHE A 209 -17.96 2.35 5.31
C PHE A 209 -18.17 1.82 6.73
N ASN A 210 -19.24 1.06 6.93
CA ASN A 210 -19.64 0.46 8.20
C ASN A 210 -19.61 1.43 9.39
N PRO A 211 -20.31 2.61 9.28
CA PRO A 211 -20.22 3.65 10.28
C PRO A 211 -20.96 3.28 11.58
N ILE A 212 -20.35 3.65 12.68
CA ILE A 212 -20.99 3.65 13.97
C ILE A 212 -21.91 4.88 14.05
N LYS A 213 -23.22 4.67 13.95
CA LYS A 213 -24.22 5.75 13.76
C LYS A 213 -24.44 6.64 14.99
N ARG A 214 -24.08 6.20 16.19
CA ARG A 214 -24.33 6.94 17.47
C ARG A 214 -23.02 7.31 18.16
N TRP A 215 -23.03 8.44 18.90
CA TRP A 215 -21.97 8.86 19.83
C TRP A 215 -20.59 9.16 19.18
N ARG A 216 -20.59 9.67 17.95
CA ARG A 216 -19.37 9.92 17.15
C ARG A 216 -18.48 11.07 17.68
N GLY A 217 -18.98 11.94 18.55
CA GLY A 217 -18.43 13.29 18.78
C GLY A 217 -17.42 13.47 19.90
N THR A 218 -17.16 12.51 20.80
CA THR A 218 -16.26 12.74 21.95
C THR A 218 -15.28 11.60 22.18
N ARG A 219 -14.08 11.93 22.73
CA ARG A 219 -13.08 10.90 23.11
C ARG A 219 -13.61 9.94 24.17
N LEU A 220 -14.46 10.42 25.09
CA LEU A 220 -15.04 9.61 26.14
C LEU A 220 -16.06 8.59 25.56
N SER A 221 -16.85 9.02 24.59
CA SER A 221 -17.79 8.12 23.91
C SER A 221 -17.07 6.99 23.16
N ARG A 222 -15.88 7.23 22.59
CA ARG A 222 -15.05 6.20 21.96
C ARG A 222 -14.69 5.09 22.96
N THR A 223 -14.25 5.44 24.16
CA THR A 223 -13.84 4.45 25.17
C THR A 223 -15.01 3.60 25.64
N LEU A 224 -16.18 4.20 25.82
CA LEU A 224 -17.41 3.49 26.20
C LEU A 224 -17.95 2.62 25.07
N MET A 225 -17.84 3.07 23.83
CA MET A 225 -18.22 2.32 22.64
C MET A 225 -17.32 1.11 22.41
N PHE A 226 -16.03 1.22 22.72
CA PHE A 226 -15.08 0.10 22.66
C PHE A 226 -15.58 -1.11 23.47
N LEU A 227 -16.21 -0.86 24.60
CA LEU A 227 -16.75 -1.91 25.48
C LEU A 227 -18.11 -2.49 25.02
N GLY A 228 -18.92 -1.70 24.31
CA GLY A 228 -20.28 -2.08 23.91
C GLY A 228 -20.43 -2.60 22.47
N HIS A 229 -19.48 -2.31 21.57
CA HIS A 229 -19.56 -2.60 20.14
C HIS A 229 -18.36 -3.37 19.58
N LEU A 230 -17.71 -4.19 20.38
CA LEU A 230 -16.54 -4.99 19.99
C LEU A 230 -16.75 -5.71 18.65
N LYS A 231 -17.90 -6.35 18.44
CA LYS A 231 -18.20 -7.06 17.19
C LYS A 231 -18.19 -6.16 15.95
N THR A 232 -18.74 -4.94 16.03
CA THR A 232 -18.77 -3.99 14.92
C THR A 232 -17.41 -3.33 14.70
N MET A 233 -16.62 -3.18 15.75
CA MET A 233 -15.30 -2.55 15.68
C MET A 233 -14.23 -3.42 15.03
N HIS A 234 -14.39 -4.74 15.05
CA HIS A 234 -13.47 -5.68 14.41
C HIS A 234 -13.72 -5.84 12.90
N ARG A 235 -14.89 -5.44 12.42
CA ARG A 235 -15.35 -5.64 11.03
C ARG A 235 -15.10 -4.40 10.22
N ARG A 236 -13.93 -4.31 9.58
CA ARG A 236 -13.46 -3.10 8.93
C ARG A 236 -13.17 -3.31 7.46
N MET A 237 -13.34 -2.26 6.67
CA MET A 237 -12.86 -2.21 5.31
C MET A 237 -11.36 -1.89 5.33
N HIS A 238 -10.54 -2.89 5.03
CA HIS A 238 -9.08 -2.73 5.07
C HIS A 238 -8.44 -2.66 3.67
N ASN A 239 -9.23 -2.65 2.62
CA ASN A 239 -8.81 -2.43 1.23
C ASN A 239 -8.23 -1.03 1.04
N LYS A 240 -7.20 -0.91 0.18
CA LYS A 240 -6.61 0.37 -0.21
C LYS A 240 -6.56 0.42 -1.73
N ILE A 241 -7.38 1.28 -2.31
CA ILE A 241 -7.54 1.45 -3.76
C ILE A 241 -7.46 2.93 -4.10
N TRP A 242 -6.75 3.24 -5.16
CA TRP A 242 -6.70 4.55 -5.80
C TRP A 242 -6.85 4.36 -7.29
N ILE A 243 -7.81 5.01 -7.93
CA ILE A 243 -8.04 4.89 -9.37
C ILE A 243 -8.17 6.28 -9.97
N ALA A 244 -7.44 6.53 -11.06
CA ALA A 244 -7.50 7.76 -11.82
C ALA A 244 -8.02 7.49 -13.23
N ASP A 245 -9.10 8.18 -13.62
CA ASP A 245 -9.79 8.07 -14.90
C ASP A 245 -10.18 6.64 -15.31
N GLY A 246 -10.16 5.70 -14.36
CA GLY A 246 -10.43 4.27 -14.58
C GLY A 246 -9.34 3.51 -15.33
N VAL A 247 -8.17 4.12 -15.59
CA VAL A 247 -7.12 3.59 -16.47
C VAL A 247 -5.77 3.39 -15.80
N LEU A 248 -5.51 4.06 -14.68
CA LEU A 248 -4.38 3.82 -13.79
C LEU A 248 -4.90 3.62 -12.38
N GLY A 249 -4.35 2.63 -11.68
CA GLY A 249 -4.74 2.33 -10.31
C GLY A 249 -3.55 2.09 -9.40
N ILE A 250 -3.76 2.22 -8.10
CA ILE A 250 -2.81 1.80 -7.08
C ILE A 250 -3.56 0.91 -6.08
N ALA A 251 -3.00 -0.24 -5.76
CA ALA A 251 -3.50 -1.13 -4.72
C ALA A 251 -2.34 -1.69 -3.89
N GLY A 252 -2.57 -1.97 -2.60
CA GLY A 252 -1.52 -2.49 -1.72
C GLY A 252 -1.79 -2.31 -0.24
N GLY A 253 -0.73 -2.09 0.54
CA GLY A 253 -0.76 -2.00 2.00
C GLY A 253 -0.91 -0.60 2.57
N ARG A 254 -0.54 0.43 1.81
CA ARG A 254 -0.29 1.80 2.29
C ARG A 254 -1.59 2.58 2.53
N ASN A 255 -1.76 3.14 3.73
CA ASN A 255 -2.80 4.13 4.01
C ASN A 255 -2.33 5.55 3.66
N LEU A 256 -3.18 6.56 3.93
CA LEU A 256 -2.87 7.97 3.69
C LEU A 256 -2.46 8.65 5.01
N GLY A 257 -1.23 9.12 5.08
CA GLY A 257 -0.66 9.80 6.25
C GLY A 257 0.86 9.87 6.23
N ASP A 258 1.43 10.77 7.03
CA ASP A 258 2.86 11.09 7.02
C ASP A 258 3.76 9.87 7.23
N ARG A 259 3.36 8.92 8.10
CA ARG A 259 4.13 7.70 8.37
C ARG A 259 4.24 6.77 7.15
N TYR A 260 3.28 6.82 6.24
CA TYR A 260 3.22 5.99 5.04
C TYR A 260 4.01 6.57 3.86
N PHE A 261 4.30 7.86 3.91
CA PHE A 261 4.97 8.58 2.83
C PHE A 261 6.34 9.13 3.21
N ASN A 262 6.96 8.59 4.26
CA ASN A 262 8.25 9.02 4.78
C ASN A 262 8.30 10.52 5.18
N ALA A 263 7.15 11.09 5.54
CA ALA A 263 7.01 12.49 5.92
C ALA A 263 7.03 12.72 7.44
N SER A 264 7.05 11.66 8.26
CA SER A 264 7.10 11.76 9.72
C SER A 264 8.53 11.88 10.22
N GLU A 265 8.76 12.81 11.15
CA GLU A 265 10.08 13.01 11.78
C GLU A 265 10.41 11.92 12.81
N HIS A 266 9.41 11.23 13.35
CA HIS A 266 9.59 10.33 14.48
C HIS A 266 9.64 8.85 14.10
N ASP A 267 8.69 8.42 13.28
CA ASP A 267 8.53 7.03 12.89
C ASP A 267 7.87 6.92 11.50
N ASN A 268 8.33 6.00 10.69
CA ASN A 268 7.76 5.77 9.37
C ASN A 268 7.55 4.28 9.14
N PHE A 269 6.62 3.96 8.23
CA PHE A 269 6.33 2.60 7.83
C PHE A 269 7.13 2.20 6.59
N SER A 270 7.69 1.00 6.63
CA SER A 270 8.08 0.28 5.42
C SER A 270 6.83 -0.40 4.89
N ASP A 271 6.32 0.04 3.76
CA ASP A 271 5.10 -0.48 3.14
C ASP A 271 5.22 -0.57 1.62
N LEU A 272 4.34 -1.32 0.98
CA LEU A 272 4.37 -1.62 -0.44
C LEU A 272 2.98 -1.43 -1.07
N ASP A 273 2.96 -0.70 -2.18
CA ASP A 273 1.85 -0.65 -3.13
C ASP A 273 2.33 -1.05 -4.52
N VAL A 274 1.39 -1.33 -5.40
CA VAL A 274 1.63 -1.57 -6.83
C VAL A 274 0.82 -0.57 -7.65
N LEU A 275 1.49 0.14 -8.56
CA LEU A 275 0.83 0.90 -9.62
C LEU A 275 0.39 -0.08 -10.70
N LEU A 276 -0.84 0.05 -11.14
CA LEU A 276 -1.54 -0.88 -12.01
C LEU A 276 -2.05 -0.20 -13.28
N ALA A 277 -1.94 -0.91 -14.40
CA ALA A 277 -2.46 -0.51 -15.70
C ALA A 277 -3.01 -1.72 -16.46
N GLY A 278 -3.78 -1.48 -17.51
CA GLY A 278 -4.27 -2.54 -18.41
C GLY A 278 -5.44 -3.35 -17.82
N GLN A 279 -5.47 -4.66 -18.09
CA GLN A 279 -6.64 -5.50 -17.85
C GLN A 279 -7.07 -5.58 -16.38
N VAL A 280 -6.13 -5.55 -15.43
CA VAL A 280 -6.42 -5.58 -13.99
C VAL A 280 -7.28 -4.41 -13.51
N LEU A 281 -7.33 -3.31 -14.27
CA LEU A 281 -8.17 -2.16 -13.92
C LEU A 281 -9.67 -2.47 -14.05
N THR A 282 -10.07 -3.42 -14.88
CA THR A 282 -11.47 -3.84 -14.99
C THR A 282 -12.01 -4.41 -13.67
N PRO A 283 -11.40 -5.46 -13.08
CA PRO A 283 -11.83 -5.94 -11.78
C PRO A 283 -11.57 -4.92 -10.64
N LEU A 284 -10.53 -4.07 -10.72
CA LEU A 284 -10.27 -3.06 -9.71
C LEU A 284 -11.37 -1.97 -9.68
N ASN A 285 -11.80 -1.50 -10.84
CA ASN A 285 -12.94 -0.56 -10.96
C ASN A 285 -14.23 -1.19 -10.44
N ARG A 286 -14.48 -2.48 -10.76
CA ARG A 286 -15.65 -3.20 -10.25
C ARG A 286 -15.60 -3.33 -8.72
N ALA A 287 -14.46 -3.73 -8.17
CA ALA A 287 -14.30 -3.84 -6.74
C ALA A 287 -14.60 -2.52 -6.01
N PHE A 288 -14.08 -1.38 -6.51
CA PHE A 288 -14.44 -0.09 -5.95
C PHE A 288 -15.93 0.18 -6.04
N GLU A 289 -16.57 -0.11 -7.17
CA GLU A 289 -18.01 0.12 -7.38
C GLU A 289 -18.87 -0.72 -6.44
N ASP A 290 -18.53 -2.02 -6.27
CA ASP A 290 -19.24 -2.93 -5.35
C ASP A 290 -19.24 -2.41 -3.92
N TYR A 291 -18.07 -1.87 -3.45
CA TYR A 291 -17.97 -1.25 -2.13
C TYR A 291 -18.71 0.09 -2.05
N TRP A 292 -18.62 0.90 -3.11
CA TRP A 292 -19.29 2.19 -3.18
C TRP A 292 -20.81 2.08 -3.14
N GLN A 293 -21.37 1.07 -3.82
CA GLN A 293 -22.81 0.82 -3.88
C GLN A 293 -23.35 0.01 -2.70
N SER A 294 -22.47 -0.53 -1.86
CA SER A 294 -22.85 -1.34 -0.71
C SER A 294 -23.71 -0.57 0.29
N ASP A 295 -24.69 -1.25 0.89
CA ASP A 295 -25.50 -0.71 2.00
C ASP A 295 -24.66 -0.30 3.23
N ASN A 296 -23.41 -0.77 3.30
CA ASN A 296 -22.47 -0.41 4.32
C ASN A 296 -21.75 0.95 4.05
N ALA A 297 -21.87 1.51 2.85
CA ALA A 297 -21.27 2.78 2.45
C ALA A 297 -22.25 3.95 2.59
N ILE A 298 -22.20 4.65 3.71
CA ILE A 298 -23.13 5.72 4.05
C ILE A 298 -22.54 7.09 3.68
N SER A 299 -23.32 7.93 2.98
CA SER A 299 -22.92 9.30 2.64
C SER A 299 -22.54 10.10 3.88
N MET A 300 -21.45 10.89 3.76
CA MET A 300 -21.01 11.81 4.81
C MET A 300 -22.05 12.88 5.13
N ASP A 301 -22.97 13.18 4.23
CA ASP A 301 -24.06 14.14 4.43
C ASP A 301 -24.95 13.78 5.62
N VAL A 302 -25.13 12.46 5.89
CA VAL A 302 -25.88 11.95 7.05
C VAL A 302 -25.25 12.39 8.38
N PHE A 303 -23.95 12.63 8.41
CA PHE A 303 -23.18 12.98 9.60
C PHE A 303 -22.83 14.48 9.63
N GLN A 304 -23.18 15.22 8.59
CA GLN A 304 -22.87 16.63 8.46
C GLN A 304 -23.56 17.46 9.55
N LYS A 305 -22.78 18.26 10.25
CA LYS A 305 -23.27 19.22 11.25
C LYS A 305 -23.01 20.64 10.76
N GLY A 306 -24.06 21.34 10.37
CA GLY A 306 -24.00 22.76 10.02
C GLY A 306 -24.15 23.07 8.52
N PRO A 307 -24.22 24.36 8.17
CA PRO A 307 -24.45 24.81 6.79
C PRO A 307 -23.28 24.47 5.85
N ALA A 308 -23.58 23.99 4.65
CA ALA A 308 -22.60 23.64 3.62
C ALA A 308 -21.68 24.82 3.23
N ASP A 309 -22.21 26.06 3.25
CA ASP A 309 -21.42 27.26 2.93
C ASP A 309 -20.30 27.53 3.94
N LEU A 310 -20.52 27.28 5.22
CA LEU A 310 -19.47 27.38 6.24
C LEU A 310 -18.40 26.31 6.03
N SER A 311 -18.80 25.10 5.63
CA SER A 311 -17.87 24.03 5.31
C SER A 311 -17.01 24.37 4.10
N ARG A 312 -17.57 24.92 3.02
CA ARG A 312 -16.83 25.39 1.83
C ARG A 312 -15.84 26.51 2.16
N LYS A 313 -16.24 27.51 2.96
CA LYS A 313 -15.35 28.58 3.42
C LYS A 313 -14.18 28.03 4.24
N ALA A 314 -14.45 27.06 5.13
CA ALA A 314 -13.42 26.40 5.93
C ALA A 314 -12.46 25.57 5.07
N LEU A 315 -12.95 24.87 4.05
CA LEU A 315 -12.12 24.13 3.07
C LEU A 315 -11.16 25.08 2.33
N ARG A 316 -11.68 26.19 1.78
CA ARG A 316 -10.84 27.21 1.13
C ARG A 316 -9.79 27.80 2.08
N SER A 317 -10.14 28.03 3.35
CA SER A 317 -9.18 28.48 4.36
C SER A 317 -8.08 27.45 4.62
N LEU A 318 -8.41 26.15 4.62
CA LEU A 318 -7.44 25.07 4.77
C LEU A 318 -6.45 25.07 3.60
N ILE A 319 -6.93 25.20 2.36
CA ILE A 319 -6.09 25.27 1.16
C ILE A 319 -5.14 26.47 1.22
N LEU A 320 -5.65 27.65 1.57
CA LEU A 320 -4.82 28.86 1.71
C LEU A 320 -3.74 28.70 2.79
N LYS A 321 -4.06 28.06 3.92
CA LYS A 321 -3.09 27.74 4.98
C LYS A 321 -2.04 26.76 4.48
N THR A 322 -2.44 25.74 3.72
CA THR A 322 -1.52 24.77 3.12
C THR A 322 -0.59 25.42 2.11
N ASN A 323 -1.11 26.32 1.24
CA ASN A 323 -0.29 27.08 0.31
C ASN A 323 0.74 27.96 1.04
N LYS A 324 0.36 28.61 2.15
CA LYS A 324 1.30 29.38 2.96
C LYS A 324 2.38 28.50 3.59
N LEU A 325 2.05 27.28 4.04
CA LEU A 325 3.02 26.34 4.56
C LEU A 325 4.03 25.94 3.48
N THR A 326 3.56 25.64 2.28
CA THR A 326 4.42 25.20 1.16
C THR A 326 5.23 26.33 0.52
N SER A 327 4.89 27.58 0.75
CA SER A 327 5.62 28.77 0.27
C SER A 327 6.56 29.40 1.30
N SER A 328 6.53 28.95 2.57
CA SER A 328 7.41 29.49 3.60
C SER A 328 8.85 28.97 3.43
N GLU A 329 9.87 29.83 3.69
CA GLU A 329 11.29 29.42 3.64
C GLU A 329 11.59 28.18 4.49
N ARG A 330 10.95 28.04 5.66
CA ARG A 330 11.11 26.86 6.52
C ARG A 330 10.73 25.54 5.83
N VAL A 331 9.72 25.60 4.98
CA VAL A 331 9.19 24.42 4.27
C VAL A 331 9.98 24.16 2.98
N LEU A 332 10.51 25.22 2.34
CA LEU A 332 11.41 25.09 1.20
C LEU A 332 12.72 24.34 1.55
N HIS A 333 13.14 24.42 2.80
CA HIS A 333 14.31 23.68 3.32
C HIS A 333 13.93 22.34 3.99
N HIS A 334 12.64 21.97 4.02
CA HIS A 334 12.23 20.69 4.59
C HIS A 334 12.66 19.55 3.67
N PRO A 335 13.47 18.58 4.17
CA PRO A 335 14.03 17.52 3.35
C PRO A 335 12.99 16.74 2.55
N TYR A 336 11.85 16.44 3.15
CA TYR A 336 10.73 15.75 2.49
C TYR A 336 10.20 16.52 1.27
N LEU A 337 9.97 17.84 1.39
CA LEU A 337 9.46 18.65 0.29
C LEU A 337 10.48 18.82 -0.83
N THR A 338 11.77 18.83 -0.50
CA THR A 338 12.86 18.86 -1.48
C THR A 338 12.89 17.55 -2.27
N ALA A 339 12.79 16.40 -1.58
CA ALA A 339 12.71 15.09 -2.21
C ALA A 339 11.46 14.96 -3.09
N LEU A 340 10.31 15.43 -2.58
CA LEU A 340 9.05 15.41 -3.32
C LEU A 340 9.10 16.26 -4.58
N LYS A 341 9.63 17.47 -4.54
CA LYS A 341 9.81 18.33 -5.74
C LYS A 341 10.69 17.67 -6.79
N LYS A 342 11.77 16.98 -6.37
CA LYS A 342 12.63 16.23 -7.28
C LYS A 342 11.86 15.09 -7.95
N ALA A 343 11.07 14.34 -7.20
CA ALA A 343 10.28 13.22 -7.71
C ALA A 343 9.12 13.68 -8.63
N GLU A 344 8.40 14.74 -8.26
CA GLU A 344 7.19 15.19 -9.00
C GLU A 344 7.43 15.61 -10.44
N ASN A 345 8.61 16.11 -10.78
CA ASN A 345 8.85 16.72 -12.09
C ASN A 345 8.84 15.71 -13.26
N HIS A 346 9.12 14.43 -12.99
CA HIS A 346 9.31 13.40 -14.02
C HIS A 346 8.61 12.08 -13.71
N ILE A 347 7.87 11.98 -12.60
CA ILE A 347 7.46 10.69 -12.02
C ILE A 347 6.70 9.76 -12.98
N LEU A 348 5.66 10.24 -13.66
CA LEU A 348 4.91 9.37 -14.59
C LEU A 348 5.69 9.06 -15.87
N PRO A 349 6.38 10.02 -16.51
CA PRO A 349 7.28 9.72 -17.62
C PRO A 349 8.38 8.71 -17.27
N ASP A 350 8.86 8.71 -16.03
CA ASP A 350 9.91 7.77 -15.60
C ASP A 350 9.33 6.40 -15.20
N VAL A 351 8.14 6.36 -14.60
CA VAL A 351 7.54 5.13 -14.06
C VAL A 351 6.81 4.32 -15.14
N LEU A 352 6.00 4.96 -15.98
CA LEU A 352 5.15 4.24 -16.93
C LEU A 352 5.92 3.41 -17.97
N PRO A 353 7.06 3.88 -18.55
CA PRO A 353 7.86 3.05 -19.44
C PRO A 353 8.53 1.86 -18.77
N ASN A 354 8.71 1.93 -17.45
CA ASN A 354 9.33 0.87 -16.63
C ASN A 354 8.30 -0.09 -16.01
N MET A 355 7.03 -0.01 -16.39
CA MET A 355 6.04 -0.99 -15.97
C MET A 355 6.33 -2.34 -16.61
N LEU A 356 6.30 -3.40 -15.81
CA LEU A 356 6.43 -4.78 -16.26
C LEU A 356 5.05 -5.34 -16.56
N TRP A 357 4.89 -5.98 -17.72
CA TRP A 357 3.61 -6.47 -18.20
C TRP A 357 3.51 -7.99 -18.07
N GLY A 358 2.38 -8.49 -17.59
CA GLY A 358 2.16 -9.92 -17.37
C GLY A 358 0.77 -10.24 -16.84
N ASP A 359 0.61 -11.45 -16.31
CA ASP A 359 -0.61 -11.93 -15.69
C ASP A 359 -0.73 -11.40 -14.26
N VAL A 360 -1.81 -10.68 -14.00
CA VAL A 360 -2.13 -10.11 -12.69
C VAL A 360 -3.58 -10.40 -12.33
N GLN A 361 -3.75 -11.17 -11.28
CA GLN A 361 -5.05 -11.50 -10.71
C GLN A 361 -5.32 -10.60 -9.49
N LEU A 362 -6.44 -9.88 -9.50
CA LEU A 362 -6.96 -9.18 -8.33
C LEU A 362 -8.01 -10.05 -7.64
N THR A 363 -7.83 -10.26 -6.36
CA THR A 363 -8.83 -10.88 -5.48
C THR A 363 -9.24 -9.89 -4.40
N VAL A 364 -10.54 -9.80 -4.14
CA VAL A 364 -11.10 -8.87 -3.14
C VAL A 364 -12.17 -9.59 -2.34
N ASP A 365 -12.15 -9.43 -1.02
CA ASP A 365 -13.20 -9.94 -0.15
C ASP A 365 -14.52 -9.20 -0.40
N SER A 366 -15.63 -9.92 -0.30
CA SER A 366 -16.96 -9.35 -0.44
C SER A 366 -17.29 -8.37 0.69
N THR A 367 -18.07 -7.33 0.39
CA THR A 367 -18.65 -6.43 1.39
C THR A 367 -19.50 -7.17 2.42
N GLU A 368 -20.07 -8.34 2.06
CA GLU A 368 -20.89 -9.18 2.94
C GLU A 368 -20.07 -9.85 4.04
N LYS A 369 -18.75 -9.98 3.88
CA LYS A 369 -17.88 -10.57 4.90
C LYS A 369 -18.06 -9.93 6.28
N ILE A 370 -18.28 -8.62 6.35
CA ILE A 370 -18.51 -7.92 7.61
C ILE A 370 -19.86 -8.22 8.25
N ASN A 371 -20.83 -8.77 7.50
CA ASN A 371 -22.16 -9.09 8.00
C ASN A 371 -22.23 -10.53 8.54
N HIS A 372 -21.29 -11.40 8.15
CA HIS A 372 -21.28 -12.80 8.55
C HIS A 372 -20.68 -13.02 9.95
N SER A 373 -21.16 -14.04 10.62
CA SER A 373 -20.53 -14.56 11.83
C SER A 373 -19.70 -15.77 11.43
N PRO A 374 -18.38 -15.78 11.70
CA PRO A 374 -17.55 -16.91 11.32
C PRO A 374 -18.00 -18.18 12.03
N VAL A 375 -17.94 -19.29 11.32
CA VAL A 375 -18.29 -20.62 11.82
C VAL A 375 -17.18 -21.10 12.78
N SER A 376 -15.93 -20.73 12.50
CA SER A 376 -14.76 -21.09 13.30
C SER A 376 -14.08 -19.87 13.91
N ALA A 377 -13.43 -20.04 15.05
CA ALA A 377 -12.62 -19.01 15.70
C ALA A 377 -11.19 -18.92 15.10
N GLN A 378 -10.80 -19.91 14.33
CA GLN A 378 -9.55 -19.94 13.56
C GLN A 378 -9.88 -20.16 12.09
N PRO A 379 -9.10 -19.56 11.15
CA PRO A 379 -9.30 -19.79 9.75
C PRO A 379 -8.83 -21.21 9.39
N ASP A 380 -9.72 -21.99 8.76
CA ASP A 380 -9.35 -23.26 8.17
C ASP A 380 -8.60 -23.00 6.85
N LEU A 381 -7.56 -23.77 6.55
CA LEU A 381 -6.89 -23.69 5.25
C LEU A 381 -7.83 -24.17 4.14
N PRO A 382 -7.79 -23.55 2.97
CA PRO A 382 -8.54 -24.03 1.82
C PRO A 382 -8.03 -25.42 1.41
N THR A 383 -8.94 -26.36 1.27
CA THR A 383 -8.69 -27.70 0.72
C THR A 383 -9.42 -27.83 -0.62
N GLU A 384 -9.13 -28.90 -1.38
CA GLU A 384 -9.89 -29.21 -2.61
C GLU A 384 -11.39 -29.41 -2.33
N GLN A 385 -11.76 -29.84 -1.13
CA GLN A 385 -13.12 -30.16 -0.74
C GLN A 385 -13.80 -29.04 0.05
N HIS A 386 -13.04 -28.13 0.63
CA HIS A 386 -13.57 -27.04 1.44
C HIS A 386 -12.79 -25.74 1.24
N THR A 387 -13.49 -24.72 0.80
CA THR A 387 -12.97 -23.36 0.67
C THR A 387 -14.00 -22.41 1.26
N ASP A 388 -13.62 -21.61 2.26
CA ASP A 388 -14.51 -20.59 2.79
C ASP A 388 -14.69 -19.48 1.74
N PRO A 389 -15.90 -19.33 1.18
CA PRO A 389 -16.15 -18.30 0.16
C PRO A 389 -16.07 -16.87 0.72
N GLN A 390 -16.01 -16.71 2.04
CA GLN A 390 -15.93 -15.40 2.70
C GLN A 390 -14.50 -14.87 2.81
N THR A 391 -13.49 -15.71 2.54
CA THR A 391 -12.07 -15.36 2.67
C THR A 391 -11.27 -15.60 1.38
N PRO A 392 -11.76 -15.14 0.22
CA PRO A 392 -11.11 -15.44 -1.07
C PRO A 392 -9.66 -14.92 -1.13
N VAL A 393 -9.35 -13.78 -0.51
CA VAL A 393 -7.99 -13.22 -0.48
C VAL A 393 -7.02 -14.14 0.27
N PHE A 394 -7.45 -14.66 1.44
CA PHE A 394 -6.65 -15.62 2.20
C PHE A 394 -6.48 -16.93 1.43
N ASN A 395 -7.56 -17.45 0.84
CA ASN A 395 -7.55 -18.68 0.07
C ASN A 395 -6.57 -18.62 -1.12
N ASP A 396 -6.59 -17.53 -1.88
CA ASP A 396 -5.69 -17.37 -3.04
C ASP A 396 -4.22 -17.25 -2.61
N MET A 397 -3.95 -16.53 -1.52
CA MET A 397 -2.60 -16.45 -0.98
C MET A 397 -2.11 -17.83 -0.51
N VAL A 398 -2.94 -18.58 0.22
CA VAL A 398 -2.58 -19.93 0.71
C VAL A 398 -2.33 -20.88 -0.45
N ARG A 399 -3.17 -20.87 -1.49
CA ARG A 399 -2.96 -21.68 -2.69
C ARG A 399 -1.62 -21.37 -3.37
N ALA A 400 -1.33 -20.07 -3.58
CA ALA A 400 -0.06 -19.66 -4.16
C ALA A 400 1.15 -20.11 -3.32
N ILE A 401 1.05 -20.05 -1.99
CA ILE A 401 2.10 -20.49 -1.06
C ILE A 401 2.25 -22.02 -1.08
N ALA A 402 1.17 -22.76 -1.09
CA ALA A 402 1.19 -24.23 -1.07
C ALA A 402 1.87 -24.83 -2.31
N ASP A 403 1.82 -24.11 -3.43
CA ASP A 403 2.46 -24.47 -4.71
C ASP A 403 3.97 -24.13 -4.76
N ALA A 404 4.58 -23.64 -3.67
CA ALA A 404 6.00 -23.33 -3.66
C ALA A 404 6.89 -24.57 -3.92
N HIS A 405 7.83 -24.46 -4.86
CA HIS A 405 8.72 -25.54 -5.26
C HIS A 405 10.16 -25.41 -4.73
N SER A 406 10.61 -24.20 -4.45
CA SER A 406 11.98 -23.92 -4.00
C SER A 406 12.07 -22.96 -2.81
N GLU A 407 11.28 -21.87 -2.83
CA GLU A 407 11.43 -20.81 -1.85
C GLU A 407 10.09 -20.09 -1.57
N LEU A 408 9.87 -19.79 -0.29
CA LEU A 408 8.86 -18.83 0.17
C LEU A 408 9.53 -17.73 0.98
N ILE A 409 9.34 -16.47 0.57
CA ILE A 409 9.66 -15.29 1.39
C ILE A 409 8.33 -14.65 1.77
N LEU A 410 8.01 -14.65 3.06
CA LEU A 410 6.80 -14.09 3.61
C LEU A 410 7.13 -12.84 4.42
N VAL A 411 6.50 -11.72 4.08
CA VAL A 411 6.67 -10.44 4.75
C VAL A 411 5.34 -10.00 5.32
N ASN A 412 5.24 -9.92 6.63
CA ASN A 412 3.99 -9.53 7.27
C ASN A 412 4.23 -8.84 8.62
N PRO A 413 3.59 -7.67 8.88
CA PRO A 413 3.83 -6.89 10.10
C PRO A 413 3.27 -7.52 11.36
N TYR A 414 2.13 -8.25 11.25
CA TYR A 414 1.39 -8.88 12.34
C TYR A 414 1.20 -10.35 12.00
N PHE A 415 1.97 -11.20 12.66
CA PHE A 415 2.04 -12.60 12.29
C PHE A 415 1.46 -13.51 13.40
N ALA A 416 0.21 -13.87 13.24
CA ALA A 416 -0.50 -14.84 14.08
C ALA A 416 -1.56 -15.59 13.24
N PRO A 417 -1.14 -16.35 12.20
CA PRO A 417 -2.04 -16.86 11.17
C PRO A 417 -2.88 -18.09 11.57
N GLY A 418 -2.65 -18.64 12.77
CA GLY A 418 -3.25 -19.90 13.22
C GLY A 418 -2.35 -21.13 12.95
N ASP A 419 -2.69 -22.23 13.64
CA ASP A 419 -1.87 -23.44 13.65
C ASP A 419 -1.72 -24.09 12.27
N GLU A 420 -2.80 -24.16 11.50
CA GLU A 420 -2.79 -24.80 10.18
C GLU A 420 -1.85 -24.09 9.20
N PHE A 421 -1.82 -22.75 9.19
CA PHE A 421 -0.89 -21.98 8.37
C PHE A 421 0.57 -22.21 8.80
N ILE A 422 0.81 -22.34 10.10
CA ILE A 422 2.13 -22.70 10.61
C ILE A 422 2.53 -24.09 10.14
N ASP A 423 1.61 -25.06 10.17
CA ASP A 423 1.85 -26.42 9.67
C ASP A 423 2.16 -26.44 8.16
N LEU A 424 1.46 -25.61 7.37
CA LEU A 424 1.78 -25.43 5.94
C LEU A 424 3.24 -24.95 5.76
N MET A 425 3.68 -23.93 6.51
CA MET A 425 5.07 -23.45 6.40
C MET A 425 6.09 -24.52 6.78
N LEU A 426 5.80 -25.31 7.83
CA LEU A 426 6.66 -26.40 8.28
C LEU A 426 6.68 -27.58 7.28
N ASP A 427 5.57 -27.84 6.61
CA ASP A 427 5.50 -28.84 5.57
C ASP A 427 6.32 -28.44 4.32
N LEU A 428 6.30 -27.18 3.93
CA LEU A 428 7.19 -26.65 2.89
C LEU A 428 8.66 -26.90 3.24
N VAL A 429 9.09 -26.63 4.48
CA VAL A 429 10.46 -26.92 4.93
C VAL A 429 10.77 -28.41 4.88
N LYS A 430 9.86 -29.28 5.34
CA LYS A 430 10.01 -30.74 5.25
C LYS A 430 10.17 -31.24 3.82
N ARG A 431 9.52 -30.58 2.85
CA ARG A 431 9.68 -30.84 1.41
C ARG A 431 10.97 -30.24 0.84
N GLY A 432 11.87 -29.68 1.65
CA GLY A 432 13.15 -29.11 1.25
C GLY A 432 13.07 -27.68 0.69
N ARG A 433 11.97 -26.95 0.90
CA ARG A 433 11.82 -25.55 0.46
C ARG A 433 12.46 -24.61 1.48
N ARG A 434 13.06 -23.53 1.02
CA ARG A 434 13.50 -22.44 1.91
C ARG A 434 12.29 -21.59 2.29
N VAL A 435 12.07 -21.44 3.58
CA VAL A 435 10.99 -20.57 4.10
C VAL A 435 11.60 -19.48 4.95
N THR A 436 11.37 -18.22 4.55
CA THR A 436 11.85 -17.02 5.24
C THR A 436 10.67 -16.17 5.68
N LEU A 437 10.61 -15.85 6.96
CA LEU A 437 9.64 -14.91 7.54
C LEU A 437 10.35 -13.61 7.91
N ILE A 438 9.84 -12.48 7.40
CA ILE A 438 10.27 -11.14 7.76
C ILE A 438 9.10 -10.45 8.46
N THR A 439 9.29 -10.03 9.71
CA THR A 439 8.23 -9.43 10.53
C THR A 439 8.77 -8.32 11.42
N ASN A 440 7.92 -7.71 12.24
CA ASN A 440 8.34 -6.73 13.24
C ASN A 440 8.97 -7.40 14.46
N SER A 441 10.08 -6.85 14.97
CA SER A 441 10.50 -7.11 16.34
C SER A 441 9.51 -6.47 17.34
N LEU A 442 9.58 -6.85 18.60
CA LEU A 442 8.80 -6.19 19.65
C LEU A 442 9.13 -4.70 19.76
N GLU A 443 10.35 -4.27 19.41
CA GLU A 443 10.73 -2.85 19.46
C GLU A 443 10.22 -2.05 18.26
N SER A 444 10.07 -2.65 17.07
CA SER A 444 9.60 -1.98 15.86
C SER A 444 8.08 -2.03 15.69
N ASN A 445 7.41 -3.03 16.28
CA ASN A 445 5.97 -3.22 16.12
C ASN A 445 5.18 -2.04 16.70
N ASP A 446 4.31 -1.42 15.91
CA ASP A 446 3.44 -0.33 16.36
C ASP A 446 2.24 -0.83 17.19
N VAL A 447 1.91 -2.14 17.10
CA VAL A 447 0.88 -2.82 17.91
C VAL A 447 1.51 -3.98 18.71
N PRO A 448 2.25 -3.71 19.81
CA PRO A 448 2.98 -4.74 20.56
C PRO A 448 2.14 -5.88 21.15
N LEU A 449 0.82 -5.69 21.26
CA LEU A 449 -0.13 -6.73 21.69
C LEU A 449 -0.08 -7.95 20.77
N VAL A 450 0.06 -7.77 19.47
CA VAL A 450 0.09 -8.85 18.46
C VAL A 450 1.34 -9.74 18.59
N ASN A 451 2.41 -9.25 19.21
CA ASN A 451 3.57 -10.10 19.51
C ASN A 451 3.26 -11.19 20.56
N GLY A 452 2.14 -11.09 21.27
CA GLY A 452 1.73 -12.12 22.26
C GLY A 452 1.49 -13.48 21.62
N PRO A 453 0.54 -13.63 20.67
CA PRO A 453 0.32 -14.84 19.88
C PRO A 453 1.53 -15.25 19.05
N TYR A 454 2.21 -14.31 18.41
CA TYR A 454 3.41 -14.60 17.63
C TYR A 454 4.48 -15.38 18.41
N ASP A 455 4.64 -15.11 19.70
CA ASP A 455 5.59 -15.83 20.54
C ASP A 455 5.36 -17.35 20.56
N ALA A 456 4.10 -17.80 20.49
CA ALA A 456 3.77 -19.21 20.48
C ALA A 456 4.26 -19.90 19.19
N TYR A 457 4.19 -19.22 18.06
CA TYR A 457 4.58 -19.75 16.75
C TYR A 457 6.09 -19.65 16.49
N ARG A 458 6.74 -18.61 17.00
CA ARG A 458 8.15 -18.29 16.71
C ARG A 458 9.10 -19.46 17.01
N LEU A 459 9.00 -20.05 18.21
CA LEU A 459 9.86 -21.17 18.60
C LEU A 459 9.58 -22.42 17.74
N ARG A 460 8.31 -22.71 17.44
CA ARG A 460 7.90 -23.84 16.61
C ARG A 460 8.43 -23.71 15.19
N LEU A 461 8.35 -22.52 14.59
CA LEU A 461 8.87 -22.22 13.26
C LEU A 461 10.38 -22.38 13.19
N LEU A 462 11.13 -21.83 14.16
CA LEU A 462 12.60 -21.93 14.21
C LEU A 462 13.04 -23.39 14.37
N LYS A 463 12.41 -24.17 15.25
CA LYS A 463 12.68 -25.61 15.39
C LYS A 463 12.39 -26.40 14.11
N GLY A 464 11.40 -25.96 13.35
CA GLY A 464 11.04 -26.54 12.06
C GLY A 464 11.91 -26.08 10.90
N GLY A 465 12.90 -25.19 11.11
CA GLY A 465 13.85 -24.77 10.08
C GLY A 465 13.45 -23.51 9.28
N VAL A 466 12.39 -22.82 9.68
CA VAL A 466 12.02 -21.53 9.09
C VAL A 466 13.03 -20.47 9.53
N GLN A 467 13.51 -19.66 8.59
CA GLN A 467 14.38 -18.52 8.85
C GLN A 467 13.54 -17.31 9.27
N ILE A 468 13.82 -16.70 10.42
CA ILE A 468 13.06 -15.57 10.94
C ILE A 468 13.93 -14.34 11.07
N TYR A 469 13.47 -13.25 10.47
CA TYR A 469 14.08 -11.93 10.56
C TYR A 469 13.08 -10.93 11.13
N GLU A 470 13.48 -10.29 12.24
CA GLU A 470 12.66 -9.29 12.92
C GLU A 470 13.24 -7.90 12.73
N LEU A 471 12.46 -7.00 12.09
CA LEU A 471 12.90 -5.64 11.76
C LEU A 471 13.33 -4.87 13.02
N ARG A 472 14.45 -4.17 12.94
CA ARG A 472 14.94 -3.26 14.00
C ARG A 472 14.21 -1.93 13.91
N ALA A 473 13.84 -1.36 15.07
CA ALA A 473 13.20 -0.04 15.12
C ALA A 473 14.15 1.09 14.68
N ILE A 474 15.45 0.93 14.95
CA ILE A 474 16.49 1.88 14.52
C ILE A 474 17.55 1.06 13.80
N PRO A 475 17.50 1.02 12.47
CA PRO A 475 18.53 0.35 11.68
C PRO A 475 19.88 1.07 11.80
N ASP A 476 20.95 0.33 11.56
CA ASP A 476 22.32 0.87 11.56
C ASP A 476 22.60 1.51 10.19
N ALA A 477 22.18 2.77 10.06
CA ALA A 477 21.90 3.40 8.76
C ALA A 477 22.94 4.42 8.30
N ASP A 478 24.20 4.38 8.78
CA ASP A 478 25.21 5.38 8.35
C ASP A 478 25.56 5.35 6.85
N LYS A 479 25.14 4.30 6.12
CA LYS A 479 25.37 4.15 4.67
C LYS A 479 24.23 3.38 3.98
N ILE A 480 23.04 3.95 3.94
CA ILE A 480 21.97 3.39 3.11
C ILE A 480 22.14 3.89 1.68
N PRO A 481 22.32 3.01 0.67
CA PRO A 481 22.32 3.41 -0.73
C PRO A 481 21.00 4.10 -1.12
N GLN A 482 21.02 5.10 -2.01
CA GLN A 482 19.85 5.90 -2.38
C GLN A 482 18.65 5.08 -2.87
N TRP A 483 18.88 3.94 -3.53
CA TRP A 483 17.84 3.04 -4.03
C TRP A 483 17.20 2.16 -2.93
N ARG A 484 17.73 2.19 -1.70
CA ARG A 484 17.22 1.45 -0.53
C ARG A 484 16.37 2.29 0.41
N HIS A 485 16.08 3.54 0.08
CA HIS A 485 15.22 4.40 0.93
C HIS A 485 13.80 3.87 1.06
N SER A 486 13.39 2.96 0.20
CA SER A 486 12.07 2.35 0.20
C SER A 486 11.75 1.52 1.44
N ILE A 487 12.72 0.82 1.99
CA ILE A 487 12.50 -0.06 3.16
C ILE A 487 12.83 0.68 4.47
N PHE A 488 13.64 1.75 4.40
CA PHE A 488 14.17 2.43 5.59
C PHE A 488 14.08 3.94 5.48
N THR A 489 13.53 4.50 6.49
CA THR A 489 13.12 5.86 6.76
C THR A 489 14.28 6.86 6.84
N TRP A 490 13.94 8.15 6.89
CA TRP A 490 14.88 9.27 7.11
C TRP A 490 15.84 9.03 8.25
N LYS A 491 17.07 9.55 8.09
CA LYS A 491 18.13 9.48 9.10
C LYS A 491 17.59 9.86 10.48
N GLY A 492 17.56 8.87 11.40
CA GLY A 492 17.15 9.08 12.80
C GLY A 492 15.67 8.78 13.12
N SER A 493 14.78 8.51 12.15
CA SER A 493 13.43 8.08 12.46
C SER A 493 13.36 6.57 12.75
N ARG A 494 12.35 6.16 13.54
CA ARG A 494 12.10 4.75 13.81
C ARG A 494 11.43 4.09 12.60
N ALA A 495 11.79 2.85 12.32
CA ALA A 495 11.17 2.03 11.29
C ALA A 495 10.15 1.06 11.91
N SER A 496 9.05 0.83 11.22
CA SER A 496 8.09 -0.24 11.50
C SER A 496 7.67 -0.88 10.18
N LEU A 497 7.66 -2.19 10.13
CA LEU A 497 7.18 -2.92 8.96
C LEU A 497 5.66 -2.80 8.87
N HIS A 498 5.16 -2.51 7.66
CA HIS A 498 3.73 -2.56 7.37
C HIS A 498 3.42 -3.27 6.04
N THR A 499 4.44 -3.71 5.30
CA THR A 499 4.35 -4.49 4.07
C THR A 499 3.66 -5.83 4.29
N LYS A 500 2.75 -6.22 3.40
CA LYS A 500 2.11 -7.54 3.33
C LYS A 500 2.37 -8.11 1.95
N ALA A 501 3.33 -9.04 1.89
CA ALA A 501 3.74 -9.65 0.63
C ALA A 501 4.23 -11.07 0.84
N ALA A 502 4.08 -11.90 -0.19
CA ALA A 502 4.73 -13.20 -0.30
C ALA A 502 5.40 -13.31 -1.68
N ILE A 503 6.60 -13.84 -1.71
CA ILE A 503 7.31 -14.19 -2.95
C ILE A 503 7.47 -15.68 -2.99
N ILE A 504 6.99 -16.29 -4.07
CA ILE A 504 7.02 -17.73 -4.31
C ILE A 504 7.94 -17.99 -5.49
N ASP A 505 9.01 -18.76 -5.23
CA ASP A 505 10.00 -19.22 -6.22
C ASP A 505 10.67 -18.10 -7.05
N GLY A 506 10.60 -16.84 -6.60
CA GLY A 506 11.06 -15.68 -7.35
C GLY A 506 10.25 -15.38 -8.62
N ARG A 507 9.10 -16.02 -8.81
CA ARG A 507 8.28 -15.94 -10.03
C ARG A 507 6.88 -15.40 -9.79
N ILE A 508 6.32 -15.65 -8.63
CA ILE A 508 4.99 -15.21 -8.23
C ILE A 508 5.12 -14.30 -7.01
N SER A 509 4.47 -13.16 -7.08
CA SER A 509 4.35 -12.25 -5.95
C SER A 509 2.88 -12.13 -5.53
N PHE A 510 2.64 -12.21 -4.24
CA PHE A 510 1.39 -11.75 -3.63
C PHE A 510 1.66 -10.43 -2.93
N VAL A 511 0.89 -9.39 -3.25
CA VAL A 511 0.96 -8.07 -2.60
C VAL A 511 -0.46 -7.61 -2.27
N GLY A 512 -0.69 -7.18 -1.03
CA GLY A 512 -2.05 -6.78 -0.67
C GLY A 512 -2.17 -6.02 0.65
N SER A 513 -3.40 -5.96 1.13
CA SER A 513 -3.73 -5.28 2.37
C SER A 513 -3.78 -6.20 3.58
N MET A 514 -3.82 -7.54 3.39
CA MET A 514 -4.14 -8.53 4.40
C MET A 514 -2.97 -8.80 5.34
N ASN A 515 -3.18 -8.55 6.63
CA ASN A 515 -2.31 -9.07 7.68
C ASN A 515 -2.56 -10.57 7.90
N LEU A 516 -1.56 -11.28 8.36
CA LEU A 516 -1.68 -12.68 8.79
C LEU A 516 -2.03 -12.74 10.28
N ASP A 517 -3.20 -12.23 10.60
CA ASP A 517 -3.81 -12.33 11.92
C ASP A 517 -5.31 -12.67 11.79
N PRO A 518 -5.94 -13.22 12.82
CA PRO A 518 -7.34 -13.65 12.74
C PRO A 518 -8.31 -12.52 12.42
N ARG A 519 -8.01 -11.29 12.83
CA ARG A 519 -8.85 -10.13 12.54
C ARG A 519 -8.89 -9.83 11.05
N ALA A 520 -7.74 -9.82 10.38
CA ALA A 520 -7.65 -9.58 8.95
C ALA A 520 -8.29 -10.74 8.16
N ILE A 521 -8.00 -11.98 8.54
CA ILE A 521 -8.47 -13.15 7.81
C ILE A 521 -10.00 -13.31 7.95
N ILE A 522 -10.55 -13.15 9.16
CA ILE A 522 -11.95 -13.50 9.47
C ILE A 522 -12.90 -12.30 9.38
N TRP A 523 -12.45 -11.12 9.82
CA TRP A 523 -13.36 -10.00 10.10
C TRP A 523 -13.25 -8.83 9.13
N ASN A 524 -12.04 -8.48 8.72
CA ASN A 524 -11.84 -7.37 7.79
C ASN A 524 -12.09 -7.81 6.36
N THR A 525 -12.49 -6.86 5.53
CA THR A 525 -12.40 -7.06 4.09
C THR A 525 -11.03 -6.60 3.60
N GLU A 526 -10.42 -7.41 2.76
CA GLU A 526 -9.06 -7.23 2.26
C GLU A 526 -9.03 -7.29 0.74
N LEU A 527 -7.88 -6.94 0.16
CA LEU A 527 -7.55 -7.18 -1.24
C LEU A 527 -6.16 -7.80 -1.38
N GLY A 528 -5.96 -8.55 -2.45
CA GLY A 528 -4.68 -9.13 -2.82
C GLY A 528 -4.48 -9.14 -4.33
N LEU A 529 -3.24 -8.92 -4.74
CA LEU A 529 -2.76 -9.03 -6.10
C LEU A 529 -1.86 -10.24 -6.18
N THR A 530 -2.21 -11.23 -6.98
CA THR A 530 -1.32 -12.33 -7.37
C THR A 530 -0.71 -11.97 -8.72
N ILE A 531 0.59 -11.69 -8.73
CA ILE A 531 1.33 -11.19 -9.89
C ILE A 531 2.25 -12.32 -10.38
N ARG A 532 1.97 -12.85 -11.58
CA ARG A 532 2.74 -13.88 -12.25
C ARG A 532 3.62 -13.27 -13.36
N GLN A 533 4.53 -12.41 -12.93
CA GLN A 533 5.53 -11.75 -13.76
C GLN A 533 6.91 -11.93 -13.10
N ALA A 534 7.76 -12.76 -13.72
CA ALA A 534 8.98 -13.25 -13.10
C ALA A 534 10.00 -12.14 -12.80
N GLU A 535 10.17 -11.17 -13.70
CA GLU A 535 11.10 -10.05 -13.51
C GLU A 535 10.65 -9.14 -12.34
N PHE A 536 9.35 -8.84 -12.27
CA PHE A 536 8.78 -8.11 -11.14
C PHE A 536 8.99 -8.86 -9.82
N SER A 537 8.69 -10.15 -9.82
CA SER A 537 8.78 -10.97 -8.62
C SER A 537 10.23 -11.14 -8.14
N GLU A 538 11.19 -11.31 -9.06
CA GLU A 538 12.62 -11.41 -8.72
C GLU A 538 13.17 -10.05 -8.24
N SER A 539 12.78 -8.93 -8.88
CA SER A 539 13.14 -7.60 -8.42
C SER A 539 12.65 -7.35 -6.99
N LEU A 540 11.36 -7.64 -6.74
CA LEU A 540 10.77 -7.49 -5.41
C LEU A 540 11.41 -8.45 -4.39
N ARG A 541 11.73 -9.70 -4.79
CA ARG A 541 12.46 -10.66 -3.97
C ARG A 541 13.79 -10.09 -3.48
N GLN A 542 14.61 -9.56 -4.38
CA GLN A 542 15.90 -8.96 -4.05
C GLN A 542 15.75 -7.78 -3.09
N GLN A 543 14.76 -6.93 -3.31
CA GLN A 543 14.47 -5.79 -2.44
C GLN A 543 14.09 -6.26 -1.04
N LEU A 544 13.16 -7.21 -0.91
CA LEU A 544 12.70 -7.73 0.38
C LEU A 544 13.82 -8.46 1.14
N LEU A 545 14.66 -9.22 0.44
CA LEU A 545 15.82 -9.89 1.05
C LEU A 545 16.84 -8.89 1.62
N THR A 546 16.88 -7.64 1.17
CA THR A 546 17.75 -6.65 1.82
C THR A 546 17.36 -6.39 3.28
N ALA A 547 16.10 -6.63 3.64
CA ALA A 547 15.64 -6.53 5.02
C ALA A 547 16.22 -7.63 5.94
N THR A 548 16.77 -8.72 5.39
CA THR A 548 17.42 -9.78 6.18
C THR A 548 18.84 -9.43 6.61
N ASP A 549 19.42 -8.33 6.09
CA ASP A 549 20.75 -7.87 6.50
C ASP A 549 20.76 -7.50 8.01
N PRO A 550 21.76 -7.96 8.77
CA PRO A 550 21.85 -7.71 10.22
C PRO A 550 21.88 -6.23 10.64
N ARG A 551 22.12 -5.32 9.70
CA ARG A 551 22.00 -3.87 9.92
C ARG A 551 20.55 -3.43 10.09
N TYR A 552 19.61 -4.14 9.48
CA TYR A 552 18.20 -3.77 9.41
C TYR A 552 17.29 -4.66 10.23
N SER A 553 17.65 -5.94 10.38
CA SER A 553 16.87 -6.90 11.14
C SER A 553 17.72 -7.70 12.12
N TYR A 554 17.06 -8.24 13.12
CA TYR A 554 17.58 -9.31 13.95
C TYR A 554 17.33 -10.64 13.25
N HIS A 555 18.38 -11.42 13.01
CA HIS A 555 18.21 -12.83 12.68
C HIS A 555 17.91 -13.58 13.99
N VAL A 556 16.69 -14.09 14.11
CA VAL A 556 16.24 -14.81 15.31
C VAL A 556 16.71 -16.26 15.23
N GLN A 557 17.30 -16.74 16.31
CA GLN A 557 17.87 -18.09 16.40
C GLN A 557 17.51 -18.73 17.74
N ILE A 558 17.74 -20.02 17.85
CA ILE A 558 17.66 -20.76 19.11
C ILE A 558 19.06 -21.23 19.51
N ASP A 559 19.39 -21.12 20.79
CA ASP A 559 20.63 -21.66 21.36
C ASP A 559 20.51 -23.17 21.68
N ALA A 560 21.59 -23.76 22.15
CA ALA A 560 21.64 -25.17 22.53
C ALA A 560 20.64 -25.56 23.65
N ASN A 561 20.06 -24.58 24.35
CA ASN A 561 19.09 -24.78 25.42
C ASN A 561 17.67 -24.39 24.99
N ASP A 562 17.40 -24.32 23.67
CA ASP A 562 16.10 -23.88 23.11
C ASP A 562 15.71 -22.43 23.45
N LYS A 563 16.64 -21.57 23.86
CA LYS A 563 16.35 -20.16 24.16
C LYS A 563 16.55 -19.30 22.93
N LEU A 564 15.63 -18.37 22.75
CA LEU A 564 15.68 -17.40 21.65
C LEU A 564 16.85 -16.44 21.81
N THR A 565 17.52 -16.19 20.70
CA THR A 565 18.61 -15.21 20.57
C THR A 565 18.39 -14.35 19.32
N TRP A 566 18.88 -13.11 19.36
CA TRP A 566 18.74 -12.12 18.30
C TRP A 566 20.11 -11.66 17.85
N LEU A 567 20.51 -12.03 16.66
CA LEU A 567 21.78 -11.67 16.05
C LEU A 567 21.62 -10.41 15.19
N SER A 568 22.42 -9.39 15.42
CA SER A 568 22.46 -8.16 14.62
C SER A 568 23.85 -7.54 14.60
N THR A 569 24.06 -6.49 13.80
CA THR A 569 25.24 -5.63 13.94
C THR A 569 25.11 -4.69 15.13
N GLY A 570 26.20 -4.29 15.76
CA GLY A 570 26.23 -3.27 16.80
C GLY A 570 25.72 -1.92 16.29
N SER A 571 25.06 -1.13 17.14
CA SER A 571 24.59 0.21 16.74
C SER A 571 25.77 1.18 16.55
N ALA A 572 25.60 2.18 15.67
CA ALA A 572 26.61 3.24 15.48
C ALA A 572 26.91 4.01 16.77
N ARG A 573 25.93 4.10 17.68
CA ARG A 573 26.09 4.74 18.99
C ARG A 573 26.98 3.96 19.95
N GLU A 574 26.93 2.63 19.91
CA GLU A 574 27.80 1.75 20.70
C GLU A 574 29.23 1.69 20.14
N ARG A 575 29.41 2.04 18.85
CA ARG A 575 30.72 2.13 18.18
C ARG A 575 31.45 3.46 18.42
N SER A 576 30.74 4.56 18.68
CA SER A 576 31.34 5.87 18.88
C SER A 576 32.05 6.00 20.24
N GLU A 577 31.76 5.10 21.20
CA GLU A 577 32.43 5.05 22.50
C GLU A 577 33.68 4.15 22.50
N ALA A 578 33.97 3.43 21.40
CA ALA A 578 35.11 2.53 21.28
C ALA A 578 35.82 2.70 19.93
N LEU A 579 36.84 3.60 19.90
CA LEU A 579 37.95 3.67 18.92
C LEU A 579 37.77 4.42 17.59
N PRO A 580 38.87 5.04 17.04
CA PRO A 580 38.83 5.82 15.81
C PRO A 580 38.75 4.95 14.55
N ALA A 581 38.10 5.53 13.53
CA ALA A 581 37.77 4.94 12.26
C ALA A 581 38.97 4.33 11.51
N LYS A 582 39.20 3.05 11.67
CA LYS A 582 39.88 2.19 10.68
C LYS A 582 39.12 0.88 10.62
N THR A 583 38.65 0.52 9.41
CA THR A 583 38.12 -0.78 8.96
C THR A 583 38.01 -1.88 10.03
N VAL A 584 37.07 -1.73 10.96
CA VAL A 584 36.77 -2.77 11.94
C VAL A 584 35.72 -3.69 11.31
N PRO A 585 35.86 -5.03 11.36
CA PRO A 585 34.82 -5.95 10.98
C PRO A 585 33.55 -5.57 11.73
N ILE A 586 32.41 -5.58 11.03
CA ILE A 586 31.11 -5.28 11.62
C ILE A 586 30.89 -6.24 12.78
N ALA A 587 31.03 -5.75 14.02
CA ALA A 587 30.90 -6.58 15.22
C ALA A 587 29.42 -7.05 15.29
N THR A 588 29.22 -8.36 15.19
CA THR A 588 27.92 -8.99 15.41
C THR A 588 27.59 -9.00 16.89
N GLN A 589 26.41 -8.51 17.25
CA GLN A 589 25.89 -8.57 18.61
C GLN A 589 24.84 -9.66 18.74
N LEU A 590 25.03 -10.55 19.71
CA LEU A 590 24.04 -11.55 20.10
C LEU A 590 23.29 -11.06 21.34
N LYS A 591 21.99 -10.81 21.20
CA LYS A 591 21.10 -10.45 22.32
C LYS A 591 20.37 -11.69 22.81
N THR A 592 20.44 -11.95 24.11
CA THR A 592 19.72 -13.06 24.79
C THR A 592 18.39 -12.61 25.39
N LYS A 593 18.09 -11.32 25.33
CA LYS A 593 16.79 -10.74 25.72
C LYS A 593 16.14 -10.12 24.50
N GLU A 594 14.86 -10.40 24.33
CA GLU A 594 14.07 -9.82 23.25
C GLU A 594 14.18 -8.29 23.22
N PRO A 595 14.50 -7.72 22.04
CA PRO A 595 14.59 -6.26 21.89
C PRO A 595 13.22 -5.60 22.12
N GLY A 596 13.17 -4.62 23.01
CA GLY A 596 11.94 -3.88 23.33
C GLY A 596 11.93 -3.32 24.75
N SER A 597 11.20 -2.22 24.97
CA SER A 597 11.05 -1.60 26.28
C SER A 597 10.21 -2.45 27.25
N LEU A 598 10.33 -2.19 28.55
CA LEU A 598 9.49 -2.85 29.57
C LEU A 598 7.99 -2.64 29.31
N TRP A 599 7.60 -1.46 28.83
CA TRP A 599 6.20 -1.16 28.49
C TRP A 599 5.70 -2.05 27.32
N ARG A 600 6.51 -2.22 26.28
CA ARG A 600 6.17 -3.09 25.15
C ARG A 600 6.07 -4.56 25.57
N ARG A 601 6.93 -5.02 26.47
CA ARG A 601 6.85 -6.37 27.06
C ARG A 601 5.57 -6.57 27.88
N LEU A 602 5.14 -5.54 28.63
CA LEU A 602 3.86 -5.58 29.33
C LEU A 602 2.68 -5.67 28.35
N GLN A 603 2.69 -4.86 27.29
CA GLN A 603 1.66 -4.94 26.24
C GLN A 603 1.63 -6.31 25.58
N LYS A 604 2.78 -6.87 25.22
CA LYS A 604 2.89 -8.23 24.68
C LYS A 604 2.33 -9.27 25.65
N TRP A 605 2.63 -9.16 26.95
CA TRP A 605 2.09 -10.06 27.98
C TRP A 605 0.56 -9.95 28.05
N VAL A 606 0.00 -8.77 27.98
CA VAL A 606 -1.47 -8.58 27.88
C VAL A 606 -2.01 -9.26 26.63
N GLY A 607 -1.32 -9.14 25.50
CA GLY A 607 -1.69 -9.81 24.24
C GLY A 607 -1.78 -11.33 24.37
N LYS A 608 -0.89 -11.96 25.14
CA LYS A 608 -0.96 -13.41 25.42
C LYS A 608 -2.20 -13.85 26.19
N LEU A 609 -2.82 -12.94 26.93
CA LEU A 609 -4.04 -13.22 27.70
C LEU A 609 -5.32 -12.98 26.90
N MET A 610 -5.21 -12.30 25.76
CA MET A 610 -6.35 -12.05 24.89
C MET A 610 -6.59 -13.24 23.97
N PRO A 611 -7.85 -13.65 23.73
CA PRO A 611 -8.13 -14.62 22.68
C PRO A 611 -7.63 -14.07 21.31
N GLU A 612 -6.90 -14.88 20.55
CA GLU A 612 -6.28 -14.50 19.27
C GLU A 612 -7.28 -13.84 18.30
N ARG A 613 -8.53 -14.32 18.27
CA ARG A 613 -9.60 -13.77 17.42
C ARG A 613 -9.92 -12.28 17.65
N TYR A 614 -9.41 -11.66 18.71
CA TYR A 614 -9.63 -10.24 19.02
C TYR A 614 -8.36 -9.39 18.86
N LEU A 615 -7.28 -9.99 18.45
CA LEU A 615 -6.02 -9.35 18.15
C LEU A 615 -5.85 -9.19 16.64
#